data_d4f30e14c03f02835002da5c14c252fd
#
_entry.id   d4f30e14c03f02835002da5c14c252fd
#
_cell.length_a   1.000
_cell.length_b   1.000
_cell.length_c   1.000
_cell.angle_alpha   90.00
_cell.angle_beta   90.00
_cell.angle_gamma   90.00
#
_symmetry.space_group_name_H-M   'P 1'
#
loop_
_entity.id
_entity.type
_entity.pdbx_description
1 polymer ?
#
loop_
_entity_poly.entity_id
_entity_poly.type
_entity_poly.pdbx_seq_one_letter_code
_entity_poly.pdbx_strand_id
1 'polypeptide(L)'
;MDSLNGKAGKTMIDSHGRKIDYMRISITDRCNLRCQYCMPEELPSIGHTEILRFEEILEICRHAVSLGITKFKVTGGEPLVRKGCLSFLRSLKTMPGVEQVTITTNGVLLKSCLSQLEDIGIDGINISLDTLNPEIYEKMTRRNEFSQVWDAIVATQASKKRTKINCVLLKGINDHEFFDLIHLARDYQLDVRFIEIMPIGYGKGFEGFDKKDLLEKIAEKYPDYQVE
;
A
#
# COMPACT_ATOMS: atom_id res chain seq x y z
N MET A 1 30.69 7.80 27.84
CA MET A 1 29.73 8.85 27.37
C MET A 1 30.30 9.38 26.07
N ASP A 2 30.19 8.61 25.00
CA ASP A 2 30.64 9.05 23.68
C ASP A 2 29.48 9.65 22.91
N SER A 3 29.68 10.92 22.56
CA SER A 3 28.77 11.76 21.82
C SER A 3 28.46 11.15 20.43
N LEU A 4 27.24 10.67 20.24
CA LEU A 4 26.67 10.38 18.93
C LEU A 4 26.42 11.72 18.20
N ASN A 5 27.52 12.35 17.77
CA ASN A 5 27.49 13.50 16.88
C ASN A 5 27.07 13.03 15.48
N GLY A 6 26.00 13.68 14.96
CA GLY A 6 25.33 13.39 13.70
C GLY A 6 26.27 13.22 12.50
N LYS A 7 26.63 11.98 12.19
CA LYS A 7 27.11 11.65 10.87
C LYS A 7 25.90 11.57 9.95
N ALA A 8 25.80 12.48 8.98
CA ALA A 8 24.91 12.35 7.84
C ALA A 8 25.05 10.90 7.32
N GLY A 9 23.94 10.16 7.31
CA GLY A 9 23.93 8.75 6.95
C GLY A 9 24.60 8.54 5.59
N LYS A 10 25.36 7.47 5.44
CA LYS A 10 25.97 7.10 4.16
C LYS A 10 24.86 6.95 3.13
N THR A 11 24.89 7.73 2.06
CA THR A 11 23.95 7.57 0.94
C THR A 11 24.29 6.23 0.25
N MET A 12 23.35 5.28 0.27
CA MET A 12 23.47 4.04 -0.50
C MET A 12 23.12 4.33 -1.96
N ILE A 13 24.00 3.91 -2.86
CA ILE A 13 23.81 4.04 -4.31
C ILE A 13 23.95 2.65 -4.91
N ASP A 14 23.02 2.23 -5.75
CA ASP A 14 23.09 0.95 -6.44
C ASP A 14 24.03 1.01 -7.66
N SER A 15 24.22 -0.14 -8.32
CA SER A 15 25.07 -0.27 -9.51
C SER A 15 24.59 0.56 -10.72
N HIS A 16 23.38 1.10 -10.68
CA HIS A 16 22.79 1.96 -11.71
C HIS A 16 22.78 3.44 -11.34
N GLY A 17 23.46 3.84 -10.25
CA GLY A 17 23.52 5.22 -9.78
C GLY A 17 22.28 5.71 -9.05
N ARG A 18 21.33 4.83 -8.70
CA ARG A 18 20.10 5.21 -8.01
C ARG A 18 20.31 5.25 -6.51
N LYS A 19 19.83 6.32 -5.87
CA LYS A 19 19.83 6.44 -4.40
C LYS A 19 18.83 5.44 -3.80
N ILE A 20 19.29 4.63 -2.87
CA ILE A 20 18.47 3.70 -2.09
C ILE A 20 18.12 4.36 -0.75
N ASP A 21 16.96 5.00 -0.66
CA ASP A 21 16.49 5.72 0.53
C ASP A 21 15.12 5.23 1.03
N TYR A 22 14.60 4.13 0.47
CA TYR A 22 13.26 3.61 0.71
C TYR A 22 13.27 2.15 1.14
N MET A 23 12.46 1.81 2.15
CA MET A 23 12.23 0.45 2.61
C MET A 23 10.73 0.15 2.73
N ARG A 24 10.31 -1.02 2.25
CA ARG A 24 8.97 -1.58 2.49
C ARG A 24 9.06 -2.63 3.60
N ILE A 25 8.15 -2.53 4.56
CA ILE A 25 8.10 -3.42 5.73
C ILE A 25 6.74 -4.12 5.75
N SER A 26 6.74 -5.43 5.61
CA SER A 26 5.57 -6.27 5.88
C SER A 26 5.55 -6.61 7.37
N ILE A 27 4.53 -6.15 8.08
CA ILE A 27 4.44 -6.35 9.54
C ILE A 27 3.57 -7.54 9.94
N THR A 28 2.84 -8.14 9.02
CA THR A 28 1.98 -9.31 9.28
C THR A 28 1.66 -10.05 7.98
N ASP A 29 1.48 -11.34 8.10
CA ASP A 29 0.92 -12.23 7.06
C ASP A 29 -0.62 -12.26 7.08
N ARG A 30 -1.24 -11.84 8.19
CA ARG A 30 -2.70 -11.87 8.37
C ARG A 30 -3.38 -10.77 7.59
N CYS A 31 -4.56 -11.12 7.05
CA CYS A 31 -5.44 -10.19 6.35
C CYS A 31 -6.90 -10.52 6.70
N ASN A 32 -7.76 -9.54 6.73
CA ASN A 32 -9.21 -9.71 6.89
C ASN A 32 -9.94 -9.95 5.54
N LEU A 33 -9.26 -9.78 4.40
CA LEU A 33 -9.72 -10.19 3.08
C LEU A 33 -9.05 -11.51 2.64
N ARG A 34 -9.58 -12.11 1.56
CA ARG A 34 -9.07 -13.35 0.94
C ARG A 34 -9.04 -13.20 -0.58
N CYS A 35 -8.37 -12.15 -1.07
CA CYS A 35 -8.29 -11.89 -2.51
C CYS A 35 -7.77 -13.10 -3.26
N GLN A 36 -8.50 -13.52 -4.29
CA GLN A 36 -8.27 -14.79 -5.01
C GLN A 36 -6.88 -14.90 -5.61
N TYR A 37 -6.33 -13.78 -6.09
CA TYR A 37 -4.99 -13.72 -6.69
C TYR A 37 -3.85 -13.58 -5.67
N CYS A 38 -4.17 -13.33 -4.37
CA CYS A 38 -3.18 -12.99 -3.35
C CYS A 38 -2.94 -14.12 -2.36
N MET A 39 -4.00 -14.73 -1.82
CA MET A 39 -3.88 -15.71 -0.75
C MET A 39 -4.99 -16.76 -0.78
N PRO A 40 -4.75 -17.93 -0.16
CA PRO A 40 -5.75 -18.98 -0.05
C PRO A 40 -6.91 -18.56 0.86
N GLU A 41 -8.01 -19.28 0.78
CA GLU A 41 -9.15 -19.06 1.67
C GLU A 41 -8.81 -19.39 3.13
N GLU A 42 -8.12 -20.48 3.33
CA GLU A 42 -7.57 -20.87 4.64
C GLU A 42 -6.09 -20.52 4.70
N LEU A 43 -5.72 -19.68 5.67
CA LEU A 43 -4.32 -19.34 5.92
C LEU A 43 -3.67 -20.41 6.78
N PRO A 44 -2.45 -20.86 6.44
CA PRO A 44 -1.67 -21.68 7.34
C PRO A 44 -1.41 -20.90 8.64
N SER A 45 -1.48 -21.57 9.76
CA SER A 45 -1.16 -20.96 11.06
C SER A 45 0.36 -20.81 11.15
N ILE A 46 0.86 -19.58 11.01
CA ILE A 46 2.25 -19.26 11.34
C ILE A 46 2.32 -19.00 12.84
N GLY A 47 3.25 -19.66 13.51
CA GLY A 47 3.46 -19.50 14.95
C GLY A 47 3.87 -18.07 15.32
N HIS A 48 3.43 -17.59 16.48
CA HIS A 48 3.79 -16.24 16.94
C HIS A 48 5.32 -16.02 17.08
N THR A 49 6.09 -17.09 17.24
CA THR A 49 7.55 -17.05 17.35
C THR A 49 8.26 -16.81 16.01
N GLU A 50 7.57 -16.99 14.91
CA GLU A 50 8.11 -16.78 13.55
C GLU A 50 7.86 -15.38 13.01
N ILE A 51 7.10 -14.55 13.76
CA ILE A 51 6.79 -13.18 13.37
C ILE A 51 7.56 -12.22 14.27
N LEU A 52 8.36 -11.32 13.65
CA LEU A 52 9.11 -10.30 14.37
C LEU A 52 8.17 -9.44 15.23
N ARG A 53 8.59 -9.14 16.46
CA ARG A 53 7.93 -8.16 17.32
C ARG A 53 8.16 -6.75 16.79
N PHE A 54 7.31 -5.82 17.18
CA PHE A 54 7.47 -4.43 16.74
C PHE A 54 8.79 -3.79 17.19
N GLU A 55 9.28 -4.16 18.36
CA GLU A 55 10.57 -3.70 18.89
C GLU A 55 11.73 -4.15 18.00
N GLU A 56 11.69 -5.40 17.51
CA GLU A 56 12.70 -5.94 16.59
C GLU A 56 12.63 -5.25 15.22
N ILE A 57 11.42 -5.00 14.72
CA ILE A 57 11.24 -4.28 13.47
C ILE A 57 11.75 -2.83 13.60
N LEU A 58 11.48 -2.15 14.73
CA LEU A 58 11.98 -0.79 14.98
C LEU A 58 13.52 -0.78 15.08
N GLU A 59 14.14 -1.82 15.62
CA GLU A 59 15.61 -1.95 15.64
C GLU A 59 16.17 -2.07 14.23
N ILE A 60 15.56 -2.90 13.38
CA ILE A 60 15.91 -2.99 11.94
C ILE A 60 15.77 -1.62 11.27
N CYS A 61 14.68 -0.88 11.56
CA CYS A 61 14.48 0.46 11.01
C CYS A 61 15.59 1.44 11.43
N ARG A 62 16.04 1.41 12.71
CA ARG A 62 17.16 2.25 13.18
C ARG A 62 18.45 1.95 12.41
N HIS A 63 18.75 0.68 12.20
CA HIS A 63 19.90 0.29 11.39
C HIS A 63 19.74 0.74 9.93
N ALA A 64 18.55 0.60 9.34
CA ALA A 64 18.25 1.08 7.99
C ALA A 64 18.46 2.62 7.88
N VAL A 65 18.02 3.38 8.88
CA VAL A 65 18.24 4.84 8.93
C VAL A 65 19.72 5.16 8.98
N SER A 66 20.53 4.43 9.76
CA SER A 66 21.97 4.63 9.80
C SER A 66 22.68 4.37 8.46
N LEU A 67 22.04 3.61 7.57
CA LEU A 67 22.49 3.34 6.21
C LEU A 67 21.93 4.33 5.18
N GLY A 68 21.09 5.30 5.58
CA GLY A 68 20.55 6.33 4.70
C GLY A 68 19.13 6.06 4.17
N ILE A 69 18.42 5.07 4.70
CA ILE A 69 16.98 4.88 4.44
C ILE A 69 16.21 5.91 5.26
N THR A 70 15.45 6.77 4.60
CA THR A 70 14.66 7.83 5.24
C THR A 70 13.16 7.68 5.02
N LYS A 71 12.75 6.81 4.08
CA LYS A 71 11.37 6.61 3.66
C LYS A 71 10.94 5.17 3.92
N PHE A 72 9.83 5.03 4.64
CA PHE A 72 9.29 3.72 5.00
C PHE A 72 7.86 3.56 4.50
N LYS A 73 7.56 2.38 3.97
CA LYS A 73 6.20 1.97 3.65
C LYS A 73 5.82 0.75 4.47
N VAL A 74 4.82 0.91 5.31
CA VAL A 74 4.28 -0.20 6.12
C VAL A 74 3.17 -0.90 5.35
N THR A 75 3.25 -2.21 5.31
CA THR A 75 2.31 -3.11 4.63
C THR A 75 2.26 -4.44 5.38
N GLY A 76 1.71 -5.48 4.76
CA GLY A 76 1.62 -6.83 5.31
C GLY A 76 0.69 -7.66 4.44
N GLY A 77 -0.05 -8.57 5.07
CA GLY A 77 -1.38 -8.92 4.61
C GLY A 77 -2.24 -7.65 4.71
N GLU A 78 -2.82 -7.41 5.89
CA GLU A 78 -3.43 -6.10 6.20
C GLU A 78 -2.78 -5.54 7.49
N PRO A 79 -2.02 -4.44 7.42
CA PRO A 79 -1.29 -3.93 8.59
C PRO A 79 -2.20 -3.52 9.75
N LEU A 80 -3.39 -2.98 9.47
CA LEU A 80 -4.32 -2.49 10.49
C LEU A 80 -4.97 -3.60 11.31
N VAL A 81 -4.91 -4.87 10.88
CA VAL A 81 -5.39 -6.00 11.71
C VAL A 81 -4.39 -6.39 12.80
N ARG A 82 -3.11 -6.03 12.67
CA ARG A 82 -2.10 -6.33 13.69
C ARG A 82 -2.26 -5.38 14.87
N LYS A 83 -2.65 -5.95 16.04
CA LYS A 83 -2.78 -5.17 17.27
C LYS A 83 -1.48 -4.41 17.59
N GLY A 84 -1.60 -3.11 17.87
CA GLY A 84 -0.45 -2.24 18.12
C GLY A 84 0.15 -1.58 16.87
N CYS A 85 -0.40 -1.80 15.67
CA CYS A 85 0.06 -1.19 14.42
C CYS A 85 0.16 0.34 14.53
N LEU A 86 -0.83 1.02 15.08
CA LEU A 86 -0.83 2.50 15.20
C LEU A 86 0.29 2.99 16.14
N SER A 87 0.54 2.28 17.24
CA SER A 87 1.66 2.60 18.14
C SER A 87 3.01 2.39 17.47
N PHE A 88 3.14 1.32 16.67
CA PHE A 88 4.33 1.08 15.85
C PHE A 88 4.55 2.18 14.82
N LEU A 89 3.50 2.59 14.09
CA LEU A 89 3.56 3.69 13.12
C LEU A 89 4.00 5.00 13.78
N ARG A 90 3.50 5.32 14.98
CA ARG A 90 3.92 6.47 15.76
C ARG A 90 5.40 6.41 16.12
N SER A 91 5.86 5.29 16.64
CA SER A 91 7.28 5.08 16.97
C SER A 91 8.20 5.20 15.76
N LEU A 92 7.76 4.66 14.61
CA LEU A 92 8.51 4.77 13.36
C LEU A 92 8.54 6.22 12.85
N LYS A 93 7.39 6.93 12.86
CA LYS A 93 7.30 8.32 12.37
C LYS A 93 8.10 9.30 13.22
N THR A 94 8.23 9.06 14.53
CA THR A 94 9.01 9.90 15.46
C THR A 94 10.49 9.51 15.54
N MET A 95 10.91 8.46 14.84
CA MET A 95 12.30 8.01 14.85
C MET A 95 13.22 9.03 14.15
N PRO A 96 14.30 9.49 14.81
CA PRO A 96 15.25 10.43 14.20
C PRO A 96 15.80 9.89 12.87
N GLY A 97 15.78 10.72 11.82
CA GLY A 97 16.25 10.37 10.48
C GLY A 97 15.17 9.78 9.56
N VAL A 98 13.97 9.52 10.07
CA VAL A 98 12.81 9.14 9.25
C VAL A 98 12.11 10.41 8.73
N GLU A 99 12.07 10.55 7.41
CA GLU A 99 11.43 11.67 6.71
C GLU A 99 9.98 11.35 6.33
N GLN A 100 9.75 10.12 5.85
CA GLN A 100 8.46 9.73 5.31
C GLN A 100 8.02 8.34 5.80
N VAL A 101 6.77 8.26 6.26
CA VAL A 101 6.10 7.00 6.58
C VAL A 101 4.75 6.93 5.85
N THR A 102 4.57 5.91 5.03
CA THR A 102 3.31 5.64 4.33
C THR A 102 2.78 4.27 4.69
N ILE A 103 1.46 4.09 4.57
CA ILE A 103 0.81 2.80 4.80
C ILE A 103 0.13 2.32 3.53
N THR A 104 0.13 0.99 3.30
CA THR A 104 -0.72 0.34 2.29
C THR A 104 -1.72 -0.54 3.02
N THR A 105 -2.99 -0.33 2.78
CA THR A 105 -4.11 -1.01 3.44
C THR A 105 -5.18 -1.42 2.43
N ASN A 106 -5.97 -2.43 2.75
CA ASN A 106 -7.17 -2.78 1.97
C ASN A 106 -8.37 -1.86 2.25
N GLY A 107 -8.25 -0.93 3.20
CA GLY A 107 -9.24 0.10 3.48
C GLY A 107 -10.35 -0.29 4.45
N VAL A 108 -10.61 -1.56 4.71
CA VAL A 108 -11.76 -2.02 5.54
C VAL A 108 -11.75 -1.39 6.94
N LEU A 109 -10.59 -1.33 7.58
CA LEU A 109 -10.43 -0.75 8.93
C LEU A 109 -10.01 0.73 8.91
N LEU A 110 -9.74 1.30 7.73
CA LEU A 110 -9.08 2.60 7.61
C LEU A 110 -9.92 3.73 8.20
N LYS A 111 -11.23 3.78 7.94
CA LYS A 111 -12.11 4.85 8.42
C LYS A 111 -12.05 4.99 9.95
N SER A 112 -12.04 3.86 10.67
CA SER A 112 -11.98 3.85 12.14
C SER A 112 -10.62 4.27 12.72
N CYS A 113 -9.55 4.21 11.89
CA CYS A 113 -8.18 4.56 12.30
C CYS A 113 -7.72 5.92 11.74
N LEU A 114 -8.52 6.57 10.89
CA LEU A 114 -8.07 7.72 10.10
C LEU A 114 -7.62 8.88 10.96
N SER A 115 -8.40 9.28 11.97
CA SER A 115 -8.02 10.35 12.92
C SER A 115 -6.69 10.04 13.62
N GLN A 116 -6.49 8.79 14.06
CA GLN A 116 -5.25 8.39 14.70
C GLN A 116 -4.04 8.39 13.73
N LEU A 117 -4.26 8.04 12.47
CA LEU A 117 -3.22 8.14 11.43
C LEU A 117 -2.87 9.61 11.13
N GLU A 118 -3.85 10.51 11.18
CA GLU A 118 -3.63 11.95 11.07
C GLU A 118 -2.80 12.48 12.25
N ASP A 119 -3.16 12.12 13.48
CA ASP A 119 -2.44 12.50 14.71
C ASP A 119 -0.99 11.96 14.74
N ILE A 120 -0.75 10.79 14.16
CA ILE A 120 0.59 10.22 13.98
C ILE A 120 1.40 11.04 12.97
N GLY A 121 0.74 11.71 12.03
CA GLY A 121 1.38 12.45 10.96
C GLY A 121 1.85 11.56 9.80
N ILE A 122 1.10 10.49 9.47
CA ILE A 122 1.40 9.65 8.29
C ILE A 122 1.39 10.50 7.02
N ASP A 123 2.39 10.31 6.16
CA ASP A 123 2.63 11.15 4.97
C ASP A 123 1.78 10.74 3.76
N GLY A 124 1.23 9.54 3.75
CA GLY A 124 0.36 9.07 2.67
C GLY A 124 -0.25 7.70 2.93
N ILE A 125 -1.41 7.52 2.34
CA ILE A 125 -2.21 6.29 2.45
C ILE A 125 -2.40 5.70 1.05
N ASN A 126 -2.05 4.43 0.88
CA ASN A 126 -2.35 3.69 -0.35
C ASN A 126 -3.46 2.68 0.00
N ILE A 127 -4.58 2.78 -0.69
CA ILE A 127 -5.74 1.91 -0.51
C ILE A 127 -5.79 0.95 -1.69
N SER A 128 -5.90 -0.35 -1.42
CA SER A 128 -6.08 -1.35 -2.47
C SER A 128 -7.56 -1.47 -2.79
N LEU A 129 -7.94 -1.15 -4.04
CA LEU A 129 -9.29 -1.28 -4.56
C LEU A 129 -9.23 -1.65 -6.04
N ASP A 130 -9.68 -2.84 -6.37
CA ASP A 130 -9.56 -3.41 -7.71
C ASP A 130 -10.81 -3.17 -8.58
N THR A 131 -11.96 -2.86 -7.98
CA THR A 131 -13.24 -2.70 -8.67
C THR A 131 -14.15 -1.71 -7.94
N LEU A 132 -15.02 -1.04 -8.69
CA LEU A 132 -16.08 -0.16 -8.16
C LEU A 132 -17.43 -0.89 -8.03
N ASN A 133 -17.49 -2.14 -8.49
CA ASN A 133 -18.69 -2.97 -8.42
C ASN A 133 -18.67 -3.83 -7.14
N PRO A 134 -19.66 -3.68 -6.22
CA PRO A 134 -19.69 -4.44 -4.97
C PRO A 134 -19.75 -5.98 -5.15
N GLU A 135 -20.43 -6.46 -6.18
CA GLU A 135 -20.55 -7.91 -6.45
C GLU A 135 -19.21 -8.48 -6.95
N ILE A 136 -18.52 -7.75 -7.83
CA ILE A 136 -17.18 -8.12 -8.29
C ILE A 136 -16.19 -8.04 -7.13
N TYR A 137 -16.29 -7.00 -6.27
CA TYR A 137 -15.46 -6.87 -5.08
C TYR A 137 -15.60 -8.08 -4.15
N GLU A 138 -16.85 -8.46 -3.81
CA GLU A 138 -17.10 -9.63 -2.96
C GLU A 138 -16.55 -10.91 -3.58
N LYS A 139 -16.75 -11.10 -4.89
CA LYS A 139 -16.21 -12.24 -5.61
C LYS A 139 -14.68 -12.28 -5.59
N MET A 140 -14.02 -11.14 -5.84
CA MET A 140 -12.55 -11.07 -5.87
C MET A 140 -11.93 -11.22 -4.49
N THR A 141 -12.52 -10.60 -3.47
CA THR A 141 -11.97 -10.55 -2.10
C THR A 141 -12.52 -11.62 -1.17
N ARG A 142 -13.56 -12.35 -1.59
CA ARG A 142 -14.33 -13.32 -0.80
C ARG A 142 -14.91 -12.71 0.49
N ARG A 143 -15.17 -11.41 0.49
CA ARG A 143 -15.75 -10.66 1.63
C ARG A 143 -16.61 -9.52 1.13
N ASN A 144 -17.74 -9.30 1.80
CA ASN A 144 -18.67 -8.20 1.49
C ASN A 144 -18.32 -6.95 2.31
N GLU A 145 -17.17 -6.32 1.98
CA GLU A 145 -16.64 -5.17 2.72
C GLU A 145 -16.50 -3.92 1.83
N PHE A 146 -17.09 -3.91 0.63
CA PHE A 146 -16.97 -2.81 -0.32
C PHE A 146 -17.39 -1.46 0.27
N SER A 147 -18.51 -1.42 0.97
CA SER A 147 -19.05 -0.17 1.56
C SER A 147 -18.07 0.45 2.57
N GLN A 148 -17.41 -0.36 3.40
CA GLN A 148 -16.44 0.10 4.38
C GLN A 148 -15.21 0.71 3.68
N VAL A 149 -14.75 0.08 2.60
CA VAL A 149 -13.61 0.58 1.83
C VAL A 149 -13.97 1.88 1.11
N TRP A 150 -15.16 1.95 0.50
CA TRP A 150 -15.64 3.14 -0.16
C TRP A 150 -15.79 4.32 0.82
N ASP A 151 -16.41 4.08 1.95
CA ASP A 151 -16.53 5.05 3.04
C ASP A 151 -15.18 5.57 3.52
N ALA A 152 -14.16 4.69 3.58
CA ALA A 152 -12.81 5.09 3.96
C ALA A 152 -12.18 5.98 2.88
N ILE A 153 -12.36 5.67 1.60
CA ILE A 153 -11.86 6.51 0.49
C ILE A 153 -12.48 7.90 0.57
N VAL A 154 -13.81 7.99 0.74
CA VAL A 154 -14.50 9.28 0.90
C VAL A 154 -13.98 10.04 2.12
N ALA A 155 -13.79 9.37 3.25
CA ALA A 155 -13.28 10.01 4.47
C ALA A 155 -11.86 10.57 4.29
N THR A 156 -11.00 9.93 3.48
CA THR A 156 -9.63 10.44 3.24
C THR A 156 -9.61 11.77 2.48
N GLN A 157 -10.69 12.14 1.77
CA GLN A 157 -10.76 13.41 1.05
C GLN A 157 -10.79 14.61 2.00
N ALA A 158 -11.34 14.45 3.20
CA ALA A 158 -11.35 15.49 4.23
C ALA A 158 -9.99 15.60 4.97
N SER A 159 -9.17 14.54 4.93
CA SER A 159 -7.94 14.41 5.72
C SER A 159 -6.74 15.17 5.18
N LYS A 160 -6.80 15.72 3.95
CA LYS A 160 -5.68 16.38 3.24
C LYS A 160 -4.43 15.49 3.10
N LYS A 161 -4.52 14.19 3.35
CA LYS A 161 -3.41 13.26 3.20
C LYS A 161 -3.33 12.79 1.74
N ARG A 162 -2.10 12.65 1.23
CA ARG A 162 -1.91 12.10 -0.10
C ARG A 162 -2.45 10.66 -0.15
N THR A 163 -3.57 10.50 -0.83
CA THR A 163 -4.23 9.20 -0.98
C THR A 163 -3.96 8.65 -2.37
N LYS A 164 -3.72 7.36 -2.45
CA LYS A 164 -3.55 6.63 -3.71
C LYS A 164 -4.39 5.36 -3.70
N ILE A 165 -5.07 5.10 -4.80
CA ILE A 165 -5.70 3.82 -5.07
C ILE A 165 -4.72 2.94 -5.84
N ASN A 166 -4.47 1.73 -5.35
CA ASN A 166 -3.76 0.69 -6.07
C ASN A 166 -4.79 -0.29 -6.61
N CYS A 167 -4.79 -0.54 -7.90
CA CYS A 167 -5.73 -1.42 -8.58
C CYS A 167 -4.97 -2.47 -9.41
N VAL A 168 -5.27 -3.74 -9.20
CA VAL A 168 -4.82 -4.83 -10.05
C VAL A 168 -5.90 -5.11 -11.09
N LEU A 169 -5.61 -4.88 -12.37
CA LEU A 169 -6.52 -5.19 -13.46
C LEU A 169 -6.34 -6.64 -13.93
N LEU A 170 -7.45 -7.37 -13.95
CA LEU A 170 -7.52 -8.77 -14.36
C LEU A 170 -8.47 -8.89 -15.56
N LYS A 171 -7.98 -9.45 -16.66
CA LYS A 171 -8.77 -9.65 -17.88
C LYS A 171 -10.03 -10.49 -17.63
N GLY A 172 -11.15 -10.00 -18.13
CA GLY A 172 -12.46 -10.66 -18.02
C GLY A 172 -13.07 -10.61 -16.61
N ILE A 173 -12.48 -9.88 -15.66
CA ILE A 173 -12.99 -9.73 -14.29
C ILE A 173 -13.37 -8.28 -14.02
N ASN A 174 -12.38 -7.36 -13.97
CA ASN A 174 -12.57 -5.94 -13.64
C ASN A 174 -11.98 -4.99 -14.69
N ASP A 175 -11.45 -5.50 -15.79
CA ASP A 175 -10.81 -4.71 -16.85
C ASP A 175 -11.75 -3.79 -17.60
N HIS A 176 -13.05 -4.06 -17.59
CA HIS A 176 -14.07 -3.21 -18.16
C HIS A 176 -14.29 -1.92 -17.36
N GLU A 177 -13.90 -1.90 -16.07
CA GLU A 177 -14.01 -0.73 -15.18
C GLU A 177 -12.78 0.22 -15.28
N PHE A 178 -11.84 -0.04 -16.18
CA PHE A 178 -10.57 0.69 -16.27
C PHE A 178 -10.75 2.22 -16.30
N PHE A 179 -11.67 2.72 -17.13
CA PHE A 179 -11.90 4.16 -17.22
C PHE A 179 -12.65 4.74 -16.02
N ASP A 180 -13.56 3.97 -15.42
CA ASP A 180 -14.27 4.42 -14.22
C ASP A 180 -13.29 4.55 -13.05
N LEU A 181 -12.33 3.62 -12.94
CA LEU A 181 -11.23 3.72 -11.98
C LEU A 181 -10.33 4.94 -12.23
N ILE A 182 -9.98 5.25 -13.50
CA ILE A 182 -9.24 6.47 -13.85
C ILE A 182 -10.00 7.72 -13.40
N HIS A 183 -11.32 7.74 -13.58
CA HIS A 183 -12.16 8.88 -13.22
C HIS A 183 -12.13 9.18 -11.72
N LEU A 184 -11.77 8.24 -10.85
CA LEU A 184 -11.56 8.54 -9.45
C LEU A 184 -10.48 9.62 -9.24
N ALA A 185 -9.43 9.64 -10.06
CA ALA A 185 -8.40 10.68 -9.98
C ALA A 185 -8.88 12.06 -10.45
N ARG A 186 -9.92 12.10 -11.30
CA ARG A 186 -10.59 13.34 -11.71
C ARG A 186 -11.56 13.86 -10.65
N ASP A 187 -12.33 12.94 -10.04
CA ASP A 187 -13.47 13.30 -9.19
C ASP A 187 -13.07 13.46 -7.71
N TYR A 188 -11.92 12.93 -7.32
CA TYR A 188 -11.37 12.96 -5.96
C TYR A 188 -9.91 13.42 -5.96
N GLN A 189 -9.43 13.97 -4.85
CA GLN A 189 -8.02 14.34 -4.67
C GLN A 189 -7.16 13.11 -4.34
N LEU A 190 -6.97 12.23 -5.32
CA LEU A 190 -6.18 11.01 -5.18
C LEU A 190 -5.50 10.63 -6.50
N ASP A 191 -4.46 9.81 -6.40
CA ASP A 191 -3.82 9.17 -7.56
C ASP A 191 -4.40 7.75 -7.73
N VAL A 192 -4.62 7.31 -8.97
CA VAL A 192 -4.90 5.91 -9.28
C VAL A 192 -3.67 5.26 -9.91
N ARG A 193 -3.33 4.06 -9.45
CA ARG A 193 -2.21 3.27 -9.95
C ARG A 193 -2.70 1.90 -10.36
N PHE A 194 -2.51 1.56 -11.60
CA PHE A 194 -2.70 0.21 -12.08
C PHE A 194 -1.42 -0.60 -11.84
N ILE A 195 -1.62 -1.79 -11.27
CA ILE A 195 -0.53 -2.70 -10.91
C ILE A 195 -0.71 -3.96 -11.76
N GLU A 196 0.34 -4.32 -12.48
CA GLU A 196 0.37 -5.56 -13.23
C GLU A 196 0.41 -6.77 -12.29
N ILE A 197 -0.43 -7.77 -12.55
CA ILE A 197 -0.42 -9.01 -11.79
C ILE A 197 0.88 -9.78 -12.07
N MET A 198 1.56 -10.18 -11.01
CA MET A 198 2.75 -11.02 -11.15
C MET A 198 2.35 -12.49 -11.23
N PRO A 199 2.91 -13.28 -12.18
CA PRO A 199 2.60 -14.69 -12.36
C PRO A 199 3.30 -15.57 -11.32
N ILE A 200 3.16 -15.24 -10.05
CA ILE A 200 3.70 -15.96 -8.89
C ILE A 200 2.59 -16.36 -7.93
N GLY A 201 2.78 -17.44 -7.19
CA GLY A 201 1.79 -17.92 -6.21
C GLY A 201 0.40 -18.08 -6.85
N TYR A 202 -0.61 -17.51 -6.19
CA TYR A 202 -2.00 -17.54 -6.65
C TYR A 202 -2.25 -16.64 -7.87
N GLY A 203 -1.37 -15.66 -8.12
CA GLY A 203 -1.45 -14.80 -9.30
C GLY A 203 -1.26 -15.53 -10.62
N LYS A 204 -0.65 -16.73 -10.63
CA LYS A 204 -0.48 -17.56 -11.84
C LYS A 204 -1.78 -17.95 -12.54
N GLY A 205 -2.89 -17.97 -11.81
CA GLY A 205 -4.21 -18.34 -12.33
C GLY A 205 -4.95 -17.19 -13.01
N PHE A 206 -4.36 -16.00 -13.09
CA PHE A 206 -5.01 -14.80 -13.60
C PHE A 206 -4.20 -14.19 -14.75
N GLU A 207 -4.91 -13.65 -15.72
CA GLU A 207 -4.34 -12.87 -16.81
C GLU A 207 -4.51 -11.38 -16.51
N GLY A 208 -3.39 -10.64 -16.50
CA GLY A 208 -3.37 -9.20 -16.33
C GLY A 208 -3.43 -8.43 -17.64
N PHE A 209 -3.46 -7.11 -17.53
CA PHE A 209 -3.31 -6.21 -18.66
C PHE A 209 -1.86 -5.82 -18.87
N ASP A 210 -1.40 -5.81 -20.12
CA ASP A 210 -0.12 -5.22 -20.49
C ASP A 210 -0.20 -3.69 -20.40
N LYS A 211 0.88 -3.06 -19.93
CA LYS A 211 1.01 -1.60 -19.85
C LYS A 211 0.77 -0.94 -21.23
N LYS A 212 1.23 -1.57 -22.31
CA LYS A 212 1.09 -1.04 -23.67
C LYS A 212 -0.38 -0.96 -24.08
N ASP A 213 -1.15 -2.04 -23.85
CA ASP A 213 -2.58 -2.09 -24.16
C ASP A 213 -3.36 -1.01 -23.39
N LEU A 214 -2.97 -0.75 -22.12
CA LEU A 214 -3.60 0.30 -21.31
C LEU A 214 -3.29 1.69 -21.85
N LEU A 215 -2.04 1.94 -22.24
CA LEU A 215 -1.63 3.24 -22.82
C LEU A 215 -2.29 3.50 -24.18
N GLU A 216 -2.46 2.48 -25.01
CA GLU A 216 -3.19 2.58 -26.28
C GLU A 216 -4.66 2.97 -26.04
N LYS A 217 -5.35 2.31 -25.11
CA LYS A 217 -6.73 2.67 -24.73
C LYS A 217 -6.84 4.10 -24.18
N ILE A 218 -5.86 4.55 -23.39
CA ILE A 218 -5.83 5.93 -22.89
C ILE A 218 -5.64 6.91 -24.05
N ALA A 219 -4.71 6.64 -24.97
CA ALA A 219 -4.44 7.49 -26.12
C ALA A 219 -5.67 7.65 -27.04
N GLU A 220 -6.41 6.56 -27.27
CA GLU A 220 -7.64 6.57 -28.05
C GLU A 220 -8.73 7.48 -27.43
N LYS A 221 -8.88 7.43 -26.11
CA LYS A 221 -9.93 8.18 -25.39
C LYS A 221 -9.52 9.60 -25.03
N TYR A 222 -8.23 9.80 -24.76
CA TYR A 222 -7.63 11.08 -24.33
C TYR A 222 -6.41 11.42 -25.19
N PRO A 223 -6.60 11.91 -26.44
CA PRO A 223 -5.48 12.13 -27.36
C PRO A 223 -4.47 13.17 -26.88
N ASP A 224 -4.87 14.05 -25.95
CA ASP A 224 -4.01 15.11 -25.39
C ASP A 224 -3.31 14.70 -24.08
N TYR A 225 -3.34 13.40 -23.70
CA TYR A 225 -2.66 12.95 -22.49
C TYR A 225 -1.14 13.11 -22.60
N GLN A 226 -0.50 13.40 -21.49
CA GLN A 226 0.95 13.54 -21.39
C GLN A 226 1.54 12.41 -20.53
N VAL A 227 2.68 11.90 -20.96
CA VAL A 227 3.49 10.93 -20.21
C VAL A 227 4.65 11.68 -19.58
N GLU A 228 4.77 11.60 -18.25
CA GLU A 228 5.89 12.13 -17.47
C GLU A 228 6.95 11.05 -17.19
#